data_114862f5358192c9d1f72894e6695892
#
_entry.id   114862f5358192c9d1f72894e6695892
#
_cell.length_a   1.000
_cell.length_b   1.000
_cell.length_c   1.000
_cell.angle_alpha   90.00
_cell.angle_beta   90.00
_cell.angle_gamma   90.00
#
_symmetry.space_group_name_H-M   'P 1'
#
loop_
_entity.id
_entity.type
_entity.pdbx_description
1 polymer ?
#
loop_
_entity_poly.entity_id
_entity_poly.type
_entity_poly.pdbx_seq_one_letter_code
_entity_poly.pdbx_strand_id
1 'polypeptide(L)'
;IESLINANGGAANVFGISSGAGLALAAGAYGLNILRLALYEPPFMVDDQGHRPPGDCLQQLQHMIGENWRSDAVKYFMKDMIGLPGSAIFIMKLLPVWSKLKGAAHTLPYDVAIMDDYALPERKAASVKIPALISGGDKSQLTLQHAVKRLSEVMPNSELQMLKGQTHNVSAKVIAPELIEFFGR
;
A
#
# COMPACT_ATOMS: atom_id res chain seq x y z
N ILE A 1 -6.11 12.80 4.78
CA ILE A 1 -5.45 12.48 6.06
C ILE A 1 -5.47 13.70 6.96
N GLU A 2 -4.98 14.86 6.53
CA GLU A 2 -4.90 16.10 7.33
C GLU A 2 -6.23 16.44 8.01
N SER A 3 -7.33 16.48 7.29
CA SER A 3 -8.66 16.78 7.84
C SER A 3 -9.07 15.80 8.95
N LEU A 4 -8.69 14.51 8.80
CA LEU A 4 -8.94 13.49 9.83
C LEU A 4 -8.08 13.71 11.07
N ILE A 5 -6.81 14.03 10.89
CA ILE A 5 -5.89 14.36 12.01
C ILE A 5 -6.44 15.56 12.78
N ASN A 6 -6.81 16.64 12.07
CA ASN A 6 -7.33 17.86 12.68
C ASN A 6 -8.64 17.62 13.43
N ALA A 7 -9.54 16.80 12.88
CA ALA A 7 -10.80 16.45 13.53
C ALA A 7 -10.64 15.56 14.78
N ASN A 8 -9.47 14.92 14.95
CA ASN A 8 -9.18 14.00 16.05
C ASN A 8 -8.05 14.49 16.97
N GLY A 9 -8.01 15.76 17.28
CA GLY A 9 -7.09 16.33 18.27
C GLY A 9 -5.80 16.91 17.68
N GLY A 10 -5.67 17.01 16.36
CA GLY A 10 -4.57 17.70 15.69
C GLY A 10 -3.27 16.92 15.58
N ALA A 11 -3.20 15.70 16.13
CA ALA A 11 -2.07 14.77 15.97
C ALA A 11 -2.58 13.32 15.96
N ALA A 12 -1.90 12.42 15.25
CA ALA A 12 -2.31 11.02 15.18
C ALA A 12 -1.15 10.06 14.93
N ASN A 13 -1.30 8.82 15.36
CA ASN A 13 -0.56 7.68 14.83
C ASN A 13 -1.22 7.23 13.53
N VAL A 14 -0.43 6.89 12.52
CA VAL A 14 -0.94 6.50 11.21
C VAL A 14 -0.41 5.13 10.82
N PHE A 15 -1.33 4.25 10.42
CA PHE A 15 -1.01 2.93 9.88
C PHE A 15 -1.54 2.83 8.44
N GLY A 16 -0.70 2.35 7.53
CA GLY A 16 -1.04 2.11 6.14
C GLY A 16 -0.62 0.72 5.67
N ILE A 17 -1.44 0.11 4.82
CA ILE A 17 -1.17 -1.18 4.16
C ILE A 17 -1.16 -0.96 2.65
N SER A 18 -0.21 -1.58 1.92
CA SER A 18 -0.15 -1.55 0.45
C SER A 18 -0.06 -0.10 -0.07
N SER A 19 -0.89 0.31 -1.03
CA SER A 19 -1.01 1.70 -1.50
C SER A 19 -1.32 2.68 -0.36
N GLY A 20 -2.08 2.24 0.67
CA GLY A 20 -2.29 3.00 1.90
C GLY A 20 -1.01 3.27 2.68
N ALA A 21 0.00 2.39 2.62
CA ALA A 21 1.32 2.65 3.17
C ALA A 21 2.08 3.70 2.36
N GLY A 22 1.94 3.69 1.03
CA GLY A 22 2.45 4.76 0.16
C GLY A 22 1.84 6.12 0.49
N LEU A 23 0.51 6.17 0.68
CA LEU A 23 -0.21 7.37 1.11
C LEU A 23 0.25 7.87 2.49
N ALA A 24 0.44 6.96 3.45
CA ALA A 24 0.89 7.30 4.79
C ALA A 24 2.34 7.84 4.79
N LEU A 25 3.23 7.25 3.98
CA LEU A 25 4.59 7.76 3.76
C LEU A 25 4.55 9.16 3.14
N ALA A 26 3.73 9.37 2.11
CA ALA A 26 3.57 10.68 1.49
C ALA A 26 3.07 11.74 2.48
N ALA A 27 2.12 11.39 3.34
CA ALA A 27 1.60 12.26 4.39
C ALA A 27 2.69 12.65 5.41
N GLY A 28 3.54 11.69 5.81
CA GLY A 28 4.69 11.95 6.67
C GLY A 28 5.72 12.87 6.00
N ALA A 29 6.03 12.63 4.72
CA ALA A 29 6.96 13.46 3.95
C ALA A 29 6.43 14.88 3.68
N TYR A 30 5.10 15.04 3.61
CA TYR A 30 4.44 16.34 3.50
C TYR A 30 4.47 17.14 4.81
N GLY A 31 4.80 16.50 5.93
CA GLY A 31 4.93 17.14 7.24
C GLY A 31 3.61 17.24 8.02
N LEU A 32 2.65 16.36 7.75
CA LEU A 32 1.44 16.28 8.57
C LEU A 32 1.81 15.86 10.00
N ASN A 33 1.02 16.31 10.96
CA ASN A 33 1.28 16.08 12.39
C ASN A 33 1.01 14.59 12.77
N ILE A 34 1.93 13.73 12.33
CA ILE A 34 1.94 12.30 12.60
C ILE A 34 2.94 12.03 13.71
N LEU A 35 2.49 11.40 14.79
CA LEU A 35 3.33 11.07 15.95
C LEU A 35 4.20 9.84 15.67
N ARG A 36 3.61 8.79 15.11
CA ARG A 36 4.26 7.54 14.72
C ARG A 36 3.65 7.02 13.43
N LEU A 37 4.47 6.38 12.60
CA LEU A 37 4.10 5.91 11.26
C LEU A 37 4.34 4.41 11.14
N ALA A 38 3.31 3.61 10.90
CA ALA A 38 3.44 2.19 10.62
C ALA A 38 3.07 1.88 9.17
N LEU A 39 3.95 1.19 8.44
CA LEU A 39 3.83 0.91 7.02
C LEU A 39 3.95 -0.61 6.78
N TYR A 40 2.88 -1.23 6.26
CA TYR A 40 2.88 -2.63 5.89
C TYR A 40 2.90 -2.80 4.38
N GLU A 41 4.00 -3.34 3.86
CA GLU A 41 4.20 -3.72 2.46
C GLU A 41 3.73 -2.67 1.44
N PRO A 42 4.27 -1.44 1.45
CA PRO A 42 4.06 -0.53 0.33
C PRO A 42 4.63 -1.17 -0.94
N PRO A 43 3.87 -1.23 -2.06
CA PRO A 43 4.26 -1.98 -3.24
C PRO A 43 5.24 -1.19 -4.13
N PHE A 44 6.31 -0.69 -3.52
CA PHE A 44 7.38 -0.02 -4.26
C PHE A 44 8.25 -1.02 -5.03
N MET A 45 8.68 -0.61 -6.18
CA MET A 45 9.60 -1.35 -7.02
C MET A 45 11.01 -0.85 -6.75
N VAL A 46 11.85 -1.73 -6.20
CA VAL A 46 13.24 -1.43 -5.80
C VAL A 46 14.28 -2.20 -6.62
N ASP A 47 13.82 -3.15 -7.43
CA ASP A 47 14.60 -3.95 -8.34
C ASP A 47 13.82 -4.27 -9.62
N ASP A 48 14.45 -4.98 -10.56
CA ASP A 48 13.81 -5.39 -11.82
C ASP A 48 13.06 -6.73 -11.70
N GLN A 49 12.86 -7.22 -10.48
CA GLN A 49 12.15 -8.47 -10.23
C GLN A 49 10.65 -8.21 -10.03
N GLY A 50 9.84 -9.03 -10.67
CA GLY A 50 8.40 -9.00 -10.50
C GLY A 50 7.63 -8.32 -11.63
N HIS A 51 6.32 -8.29 -11.44
CA HIS A 51 5.41 -7.70 -12.41
C HIS A 51 5.46 -6.17 -12.31
N ARG A 52 5.72 -5.52 -13.44
CA ARG A 52 5.73 -4.05 -13.53
C ARG A 52 4.43 -3.54 -14.13
N PRO A 53 3.69 -2.64 -13.44
CA PRO A 53 2.49 -2.04 -13.99
C PRO A 53 2.77 -1.30 -15.31
N PRO A 54 1.78 -1.29 -16.25
CA PRO A 54 1.88 -0.49 -17.46
C PRO A 54 2.02 1.00 -17.16
N GLY A 55 2.85 1.73 -17.93
CA GLY A 55 3.10 3.16 -17.69
C GLY A 55 1.86 4.07 -17.90
N ASP A 56 0.85 3.60 -18.62
CA ASP A 56 -0.41 4.32 -18.87
C ASP A 56 -1.57 3.86 -17.95
N CYS A 57 -1.26 3.05 -16.94
CA CYS A 57 -2.26 2.39 -16.09
C CYS A 57 -3.25 3.37 -15.43
N LEU A 58 -2.79 4.54 -15.01
CA LEU A 58 -3.68 5.56 -14.43
C LEU A 58 -4.70 6.05 -15.46
N GLN A 59 -4.28 6.34 -16.68
CA GLN A 59 -5.16 6.80 -17.76
C GLN A 59 -6.19 5.73 -18.13
N GLN A 60 -5.74 4.46 -18.23
CA GLN A 60 -6.62 3.33 -18.53
C GLN A 60 -7.70 3.15 -17.45
N LEU A 61 -7.31 3.21 -16.18
CA LEU A 61 -8.27 3.10 -15.07
C LEU A 61 -9.23 4.30 -15.05
N GLN A 62 -8.75 5.52 -15.24
CA GLN A 62 -9.60 6.72 -15.29
C GLN A 62 -10.63 6.62 -16.42
N HIS A 63 -10.21 6.16 -17.60
CA HIS A 63 -11.12 5.92 -18.72
C HIS A 63 -12.19 4.88 -18.38
N MET A 64 -11.78 3.69 -17.90
CA MET A 64 -12.73 2.62 -17.53
C MET A 64 -13.73 3.06 -16.46
N ILE A 65 -13.30 3.86 -15.48
CA ILE A 65 -14.18 4.38 -14.43
C ILE A 65 -15.12 5.45 -15.00
N GLY A 66 -14.64 6.33 -15.87
CA GLY A 66 -15.46 7.33 -16.57
C GLY A 66 -16.59 6.70 -17.39
N GLU A 67 -16.31 5.59 -18.07
CA GLU A 67 -17.29 4.79 -18.82
C GLU A 67 -18.14 3.85 -17.95
N ASN A 68 -17.97 3.89 -16.61
CA ASN A 68 -18.62 2.99 -15.66
C ASN A 68 -18.32 1.47 -15.88
N TRP A 69 -17.20 1.14 -16.50
CA TRP A 69 -16.74 -0.24 -16.74
C TRP A 69 -16.04 -0.82 -15.51
N ARG A 70 -16.73 -0.79 -14.38
CA ARG A 70 -16.17 -1.16 -13.07
C ARG A 70 -15.61 -2.58 -13.01
N SER A 71 -16.27 -3.54 -13.68
CA SER A 71 -15.80 -4.93 -13.72
C SER A 71 -14.49 -5.08 -14.49
N ASP A 72 -14.34 -4.32 -15.58
CA ASP A 72 -13.13 -4.35 -16.41
C ASP A 72 -11.99 -3.61 -15.72
N ALA A 73 -12.27 -2.50 -15.03
CA ALA A 73 -11.30 -1.81 -14.19
C ALA A 73 -10.73 -2.72 -13.10
N VAL A 74 -11.58 -3.48 -12.38
CA VAL A 74 -11.12 -4.47 -11.39
C VAL A 74 -10.30 -5.58 -12.04
N LYS A 75 -10.75 -6.11 -13.19
CA LYS A 75 -10.02 -7.13 -13.93
C LYS A 75 -8.65 -6.61 -14.38
N TYR A 76 -8.60 -5.42 -14.96
CA TYR A 76 -7.37 -4.76 -15.41
C TYR A 76 -6.41 -4.59 -14.23
N PHE A 77 -6.87 -4.02 -13.12
CA PHE A 77 -6.04 -3.83 -11.95
C PHE A 77 -5.45 -5.15 -11.43
N MET A 78 -6.25 -6.20 -11.32
CA MET A 78 -5.77 -7.49 -10.84
C MET A 78 -4.80 -8.19 -11.79
N LYS A 79 -5.07 -8.11 -13.10
CA LYS A 79 -4.26 -8.78 -14.11
C LYS A 79 -3.01 -7.97 -14.44
N ASP A 80 -3.21 -6.72 -14.85
CA ASP A 80 -2.18 -5.92 -15.49
C ASP A 80 -1.40 -5.05 -14.50
N MET A 81 -1.94 -4.84 -13.28
CA MET A 81 -1.25 -4.11 -12.20
C MET A 81 -0.62 -5.04 -11.17
N ILE A 82 -1.37 -6.08 -10.72
CA ILE A 82 -0.92 -7.01 -9.68
C ILE A 82 -0.27 -8.27 -10.27
N GLY A 83 -0.57 -8.60 -11.54
CA GLY A 83 -0.04 -9.80 -12.21
C GLY A 83 -0.77 -11.10 -11.83
N LEU A 84 -2.04 -11.02 -11.38
CA LEU A 84 -2.80 -12.22 -11.06
C LEU A 84 -3.15 -13.03 -12.34
N PRO A 85 -3.04 -14.36 -12.30
CA PRO A 85 -3.41 -15.20 -13.44
C PRO A 85 -4.91 -15.12 -13.74
N GLY A 86 -5.27 -15.15 -15.02
CA GLY A 86 -6.65 -15.02 -15.48
C GLY A 86 -7.61 -16.07 -14.87
N SER A 87 -7.12 -17.28 -14.58
CA SER A 87 -7.89 -18.33 -13.89
C SER A 87 -8.30 -17.92 -12.47
N ALA A 88 -7.41 -17.29 -11.71
CA ALA A 88 -7.73 -16.79 -10.38
C ALA A 88 -8.80 -15.68 -10.45
N ILE A 89 -8.65 -14.76 -11.40
CA ILE A 89 -9.63 -13.68 -11.62
C ILE A 89 -11.00 -14.25 -12.03
N PHE A 90 -11.00 -15.28 -12.87
CA PHE A 90 -12.25 -15.95 -13.27
C PHE A 90 -12.99 -16.55 -12.06
N ILE A 91 -12.26 -17.26 -11.19
CA ILE A 91 -12.85 -17.80 -9.94
C ILE A 91 -13.38 -16.67 -9.06
N MET A 92 -12.63 -15.59 -8.89
CA MET A 92 -13.06 -14.44 -8.08
C MET A 92 -14.35 -13.80 -8.61
N LYS A 93 -14.56 -13.79 -9.94
CA LYS A 93 -15.81 -13.29 -10.55
C LYS A 93 -17.05 -14.06 -10.12
N LEU A 94 -16.91 -15.32 -9.77
CA LEU A 94 -18.02 -16.18 -9.32
C LEU A 94 -18.33 -16.01 -7.82
N LEU A 95 -17.48 -15.29 -7.08
CA LEU A 95 -17.62 -15.12 -5.63
C LEU A 95 -18.26 -13.77 -5.27
N PRO A 96 -18.94 -13.67 -4.11
CA PRO A 96 -19.54 -12.41 -3.64
C PRO A 96 -18.54 -11.25 -3.50
N VAL A 97 -17.25 -11.55 -3.30
CA VAL A 97 -16.17 -10.56 -3.23
C VAL A 97 -16.11 -9.70 -4.50
N TRP A 98 -16.43 -10.24 -5.67
CA TRP A 98 -16.41 -9.49 -6.93
C TRP A 98 -17.35 -8.29 -6.92
N SER A 99 -18.54 -8.44 -6.32
CA SER A 99 -19.49 -7.33 -6.18
C SER A 99 -18.94 -6.22 -5.30
N LYS A 100 -18.23 -6.56 -4.20
CA LYS A 100 -17.57 -5.59 -3.32
C LYS A 100 -16.45 -4.85 -4.05
N LEU A 101 -15.62 -5.58 -4.82
CA LEU A 101 -14.55 -4.99 -5.61
C LEU A 101 -15.07 -4.02 -6.66
N LYS A 102 -16.15 -4.37 -7.38
CA LYS A 102 -16.81 -3.45 -8.31
C LYS A 102 -17.36 -2.21 -7.61
N GLY A 103 -17.89 -2.37 -6.39
CA GLY A 103 -18.36 -1.23 -5.59
C GLY A 103 -17.25 -0.24 -5.28
N ALA A 104 -16.04 -0.73 -5.00
CA ALA A 104 -14.86 0.08 -4.70
C ALA A 104 -14.03 0.47 -5.94
N ALA A 105 -14.35 0.00 -7.14
CA ALA A 105 -13.53 0.18 -8.34
C ALA A 105 -13.21 1.65 -8.66
N HIS A 106 -14.08 2.58 -8.27
CA HIS A 106 -13.88 4.02 -8.48
C HIS A 106 -12.69 4.59 -7.72
N THR A 107 -12.16 3.87 -6.71
CA THR A 107 -10.97 4.30 -5.94
C THR A 107 -9.65 3.83 -6.56
N LEU A 108 -9.65 2.86 -7.48
CA LEU A 108 -8.44 2.32 -8.10
C LEU A 108 -7.53 3.39 -8.74
N PRO A 109 -8.06 4.42 -9.46
CA PRO A 109 -7.21 5.49 -9.96
C PRO A 109 -6.47 6.27 -8.86
N TYR A 110 -7.05 6.38 -7.67
CA TYR A 110 -6.41 7.07 -6.54
C TYR A 110 -5.22 6.27 -5.98
N ASP A 111 -5.39 4.95 -5.86
CA ASP A 111 -4.32 4.06 -5.42
C ASP A 111 -3.11 4.14 -6.37
N VAL A 112 -3.38 4.13 -7.68
CA VAL A 112 -2.34 4.25 -8.70
C VAL A 112 -1.68 5.63 -8.68
N ALA A 113 -2.47 6.71 -8.60
CA ALA A 113 -1.95 8.07 -8.57
C ALA A 113 -1.01 8.33 -7.37
N ILE A 114 -1.26 7.68 -6.22
CA ILE A 114 -0.41 7.77 -5.03
C ILE A 114 0.91 7.05 -5.23
N MET A 115 0.90 5.92 -5.94
CA MET A 115 2.09 5.12 -6.18
C MET A 115 2.94 5.65 -7.35
N ASP A 116 2.37 6.53 -8.18
CA ASP A 116 3.02 7.14 -9.34
C ASP A 116 3.60 6.07 -10.29
N ASP A 117 4.90 6.05 -10.51
CA ASP A 117 5.62 5.03 -11.29
C ASP A 117 5.96 3.76 -10.47
N TYR A 118 5.47 3.67 -9.24
CA TYR A 118 5.80 2.63 -8.26
C TYR A 118 7.26 2.59 -7.83
N ALA A 119 8.12 3.50 -8.27
CA ALA A 119 9.48 3.60 -7.75
C ALA A 119 9.48 4.04 -6.28
N LEU A 120 10.41 3.51 -5.48
CA LEU A 120 10.59 3.98 -4.11
C LEU A 120 11.01 5.45 -4.11
N PRO A 121 10.23 6.37 -3.51
CA PRO A 121 10.56 7.79 -3.48
C PRO A 121 11.64 8.07 -2.41
N GLU A 122 12.88 7.61 -2.63
CA GLU A 122 13.96 7.58 -1.64
C GLU A 122 14.19 8.94 -0.97
N ARG A 123 14.21 10.04 -1.74
CA ARG A 123 14.40 11.38 -1.17
C ARG A 123 13.29 11.79 -0.22
N LYS A 124 12.03 11.46 -0.55
CA LYS A 124 10.88 11.70 0.32
C LYS A 124 10.95 10.82 1.57
N ALA A 125 11.23 9.53 1.40
CA ALA A 125 11.38 8.58 2.50
C ALA A 125 12.51 9.01 3.47
N ALA A 126 13.67 9.40 2.96
CA ALA A 126 14.78 9.90 3.76
C ALA A 126 14.49 11.22 4.50
N SER A 127 13.53 12.02 4.04
CA SER A 127 13.12 13.25 4.71
C SER A 127 12.20 13.02 5.91
N VAL A 128 11.55 11.85 6.01
CA VAL A 128 10.64 11.51 7.11
C VAL A 128 11.46 11.21 8.37
N LYS A 129 11.33 12.05 9.39
CA LYS A 129 12.03 11.90 10.68
C LYS A 129 11.12 11.33 11.80
N ILE A 130 9.87 11.06 11.46
CA ILE A 130 8.89 10.46 12.37
C ILE A 130 9.35 9.04 12.71
N PRO A 131 9.25 8.58 13.98
CA PRO A 131 9.47 7.17 14.30
C PRO A 131 8.57 6.27 13.46
N ALA A 132 9.15 5.31 12.76
CA ALA A 132 8.43 4.48 11.81
C ALA A 132 8.64 2.99 12.07
N LEU A 133 7.56 2.21 11.99
CA LEU A 133 7.60 0.76 11.92
C LEU A 133 7.34 0.34 10.46
N ILE A 134 8.33 -0.30 9.84
CA ILE A 134 8.21 -0.84 8.49
C ILE A 134 8.12 -2.35 8.61
N SER A 135 7.02 -2.92 8.13
CA SER A 135 6.75 -4.33 8.32
C SER A 135 6.28 -5.04 7.06
N GLY A 136 6.51 -6.33 6.99
CA GLY A 136 6.06 -7.21 5.92
C GLY A 136 5.94 -8.66 6.37
N GLY A 137 5.26 -9.48 5.56
CA GLY A 137 5.13 -10.91 5.82
C GLY A 137 6.32 -11.71 5.25
N ASP A 138 6.83 -12.68 6.00
CA ASP A 138 7.90 -13.56 5.53
C ASP A 138 7.46 -14.56 4.44
N LYS A 139 6.11 -14.64 4.20
CA LYS A 139 5.49 -15.43 3.13
C LYS A 139 4.94 -14.56 1.99
N SER A 140 5.18 -13.27 2.00
CA SER A 140 4.83 -12.38 0.90
C SER A 140 5.76 -12.59 -0.31
N GLN A 141 5.37 -12.04 -1.45
CA GLN A 141 6.20 -12.02 -2.65
C GLN A 141 7.54 -11.33 -2.34
N LEU A 142 8.63 -11.84 -2.93
CA LEU A 142 10.00 -11.34 -2.69
C LEU A 142 10.12 -9.85 -3.02
N THR A 143 9.44 -9.37 -4.05
CA THR A 143 9.42 -7.95 -4.42
C THR A 143 8.90 -7.06 -3.30
N LEU A 144 7.84 -7.47 -2.59
CA LEU A 144 7.32 -6.75 -1.42
C LEU A 144 8.29 -6.80 -0.24
N GLN A 145 8.93 -7.96 -0.02
CA GLN A 145 9.94 -8.09 1.03
C GLN A 145 11.18 -7.20 0.74
N HIS A 146 11.61 -7.12 -0.52
CA HIS A 146 12.70 -6.24 -0.93
C HIS A 146 12.32 -4.75 -0.75
N ALA A 147 11.09 -4.37 -1.13
CA ALA A 147 10.58 -3.02 -0.93
C ALA A 147 10.58 -2.60 0.55
N VAL A 148 10.10 -3.48 1.43
CA VAL A 148 10.07 -3.27 2.89
C VAL A 148 11.48 -3.08 3.45
N LYS A 149 12.42 -3.94 3.09
CA LYS A 149 13.83 -3.84 3.50
C LYS A 149 14.46 -2.54 3.00
N ARG A 150 14.33 -2.25 1.70
CA ARG A 150 14.91 -1.05 1.11
C ARG A 150 14.34 0.23 1.74
N LEU A 151 13.03 0.28 1.96
CA LEU A 151 12.39 1.41 2.63
C LEU A 151 12.97 1.62 4.04
N SER A 152 13.19 0.54 4.81
CA SER A 152 13.78 0.64 6.15
C SER A 152 15.22 1.13 6.15
N GLU A 153 16.00 0.82 5.12
CA GLU A 153 17.38 1.34 4.96
C GLU A 153 17.40 2.83 4.66
N VAL A 154 16.37 3.32 3.95
CA VAL A 154 16.29 4.73 3.52
C VAL A 154 15.71 5.63 4.61
N MET A 155 14.75 5.14 5.39
CA MET A 155 14.10 5.94 6.45
C MET A 155 14.95 5.96 7.73
N PRO A 156 15.40 7.15 8.20
CA PRO A 156 16.44 7.23 9.24
C PRO A 156 16.00 6.80 10.64
N ASN A 157 14.70 6.89 10.96
CA ASN A 157 14.17 6.55 12.29
C ASN A 157 13.18 5.38 12.18
N SER A 158 13.55 4.34 11.42
CA SER A 158 12.68 3.20 11.20
C SER A 158 13.17 1.93 11.88
N GLU A 159 12.21 1.11 12.30
CA GLU A 159 12.39 -0.27 12.74
C GLU A 159 11.84 -1.20 11.65
N LEU A 160 12.59 -2.25 11.29
CA LEU A 160 12.15 -3.28 10.35
C LEU A 160 11.63 -4.50 11.11
N GLN A 161 10.42 -4.97 10.74
CA GLN A 161 9.85 -6.18 11.31
C GLN A 161 9.25 -7.09 10.26
N MET A 162 9.77 -8.32 10.15
CA MET A 162 9.21 -9.36 9.28
C MET A 162 8.30 -10.28 10.09
N LEU A 163 6.99 -10.26 9.78
CA LEU A 163 5.97 -10.99 10.51
C LEU A 163 5.91 -12.45 10.04
N LYS A 164 6.19 -13.36 10.97
CA LYS A 164 6.27 -14.81 10.68
C LYS A 164 4.93 -15.37 10.19
N GLY A 165 4.98 -16.11 9.09
CA GLY A 165 3.82 -16.80 8.50
C GLY A 165 2.82 -15.86 7.82
N GLN A 166 3.08 -14.55 7.76
CA GLN A 166 2.19 -13.58 7.16
C GLN A 166 2.48 -13.38 5.67
N THR A 167 1.45 -12.97 4.95
CA THR A 167 1.48 -12.60 3.54
C THR A 167 1.00 -11.17 3.41
N HIS A 168 0.85 -10.67 2.17
CA HIS A 168 0.27 -9.34 1.91
C HIS A 168 -1.09 -9.13 2.60
N ASN A 169 -1.89 -10.17 2.73
CA ASN A 169 -3.10 -10.16 3.57
C ASN A 169 -2.75 -10.50 5.02
N VAL A 170 -2.19 -9.54 5.73
CA VAL A 170 -1.80 -9.73 7.12
C VAL A 170 -3.00 -9.99 8.02
N SER A 171 -2.87 -10.95 8.94
CA SER A 171 -3.89 -11.20 9.95
C SER A 171 -3.94 -10.06 10.98
N ALA A 172 -5.13 -9.51 11.22
CA ALA A 172 -5.34 -8.51 12.26
C ALA A 172 -4.88 -9.00 13.65
N LYS A 173 -5.01 -10.30 13.94
CA LYS A 173 -4.55 -10.89 15.21
C LYS A 173 -3.03 -10.86 15.38
N VAL A 174 -2.28 -10.77 14.26
CA VAL A 174 -0.81 -10.71 14.29
C VAL A 174 -0.33 -9.27 14.26
N ILE A 175 -0.89 -8.42 13.38
CA ILE A 175 -0.40 -7.06 13.26
C ILE A 175 -0.86 -6.13 14.39
N ALA A 176 -2.06 -6.34 14.96
CA ALA A 176 -2.58 -5.43 15.99
C ALA A 176 -1.73 -5.36 17.26
N PRO A 177 -1.21 -6.47 17.85
CA PRO A 177 -0.29 -6.39 18.98
C PRO A 177 0.96 -5.56 18.69
N GLU A 178 1.56 -5.72 17.50
CA GLU A 178 2.74 -4.98 17.08
C GLU A 178 2.46 -3.46 16.96
N LEU A 179 1.30 -3.13 16.40
CA LEU A 179 0.88 -1.72 16.30
C LEU A 179 0.60 -1.12 17.67
N ILE A 180 -0.05 -1.87 18.59
CA ILE A 180 -0.33 -1.41 19.95
C ILE A 180 0.99 -1.15 20.69
N GLU A 181 1.94 -2.07 20.60
CA GLU A 181 3.25 -1.89 21.20
C GLU A 181 3.98 -0.68 20.63
N PHE A 182 4.07 -0.59 19.29
CA PHE A 182 4.79 0.49 18.64
C PHE A 182 4.16 1.87 18.88
N PHE A 183 2.83 1.98 18.84
CA PHE A 183 2.13 3.25 19.05
C PHE A 183 2.02 3.65 20.53
N GLY A 184 2.24 2.72 21.44
CA GLY A 184 2.21 2.98 22.89
C GLY A 184 3.54 3.45 23.50
N ARG A 185 4.62 3.40 22.71
CA ARG A 185 5.96 3.92 23.13
C ARG A 185 5.91 5.45 23.06
#